data_24c79b2687a2dfab948f18f098721168
#
_entry.id   24c79b2687a2dfab948f18f098721168
#
_cell.length_a   1.000
_cell.length_b   1.000
_cell.length_c   1.000
_cell.angle_alpha   90.00
_cell.angle_beta   90.00
_cell.angle_gamma   90.00
#
_symmetry.space_group_name_H-M   'P 1'
#
loop_
_entity.id
_entity.type
_entity.pdbx_description
1 polymer ?
#
loop_
_entity_poly.entity_id
_entity_poly.type
_entity_poly.pdbx_seq_one_letter_code
_entity_poly.pdbx_strand_id
1 'polypeptide(L)'
;MTTSVFAFSNSHVGASFSLPLITKDPEYLHGYRAAIWYQPDSLIWQHLHIYFDASFGHWWVTNDTPNKNLNIYSVSPIFRYYFTQNRSVSPFINASIGLSYLSNTRIDHQNLGMHFAFQDQLGVGATFGAKQAFSLSLSAMHYSNGSLCKKNAGITIPLMINAEYGFA
;
A
#
# COMPACT_ATOMS: atom_id res chain seq x y z
N MET A 1 35.08 1.48 20.02
CA MET A 1 34.48 1.40 18.67
C MET A 1 33.12 2.05 18.73
N THR A 2 33.02 3.30 18.31
CA THR A 2 31.75 4.03 18.24
C THR A 2 31.01 3.55 17.00
N THR A 3 30.01 2.70 17.17
CA THR A 3 29.04 2.41 16.12
C THR A 3 28.28 3.69 15.84
N SER A 4 28.63 4.35 14.72
CA SER A 4 27.82 5.43 14.17
C SER A 4 26.48 4.82 13.76
N VAL A 5 25.46 5.05 14.59
CA VAL A 5 24.07 4.83 14.21
C VAL A 5 23.80 5.83 13.09
N PHE A 6 23.81 5.35 11.86
CA PHE A 6 23.40 6.17 10.72
C PHE A 6 21.90 6.44 10.87
N ALA A 7 21.54 7.67 11.15
CA ALA A 7 20.16 8.13 11.10
C ALA A 7 19.68 8.02 9.64
N PHE A 8 18.94 6.97 9.36
CA PHE A 8 18.18 6.81 8.11
C PHE A 8 16.94 7.68 8.20
N SER A 9 16.65 8.40 7.14
CA SER A 9 15.49 9.26 6.92
C SER A 9 14.94 9.91 8.21
N ASN A 10 15.21 11.17 8.40
CA ASN A 10 14.57 11.97 9.47
C ASN A 10 13.09 12.26 9.17
N SER A 11 12.52 11.64 8.14
CA SER A 11 11.15 11.87 7.75
C SER A 11 10.22 10.94 8.53
N HIS A 12 9.44 11.52 9.43
CA HIS A 12 8.41 10.81 10.19
C HIS A 12 7.06 10.82 9.49
N VAL A 13 6.90 11.64 8.47
CA VAL A 13 5.66 11.82 7.71
C VAL A 13 5.99 11.86 6.23
N GLY A 14 5.11 11.32 5.41
CA GLY A 14 5.26 11.38 3.98
C GLY A 14 3.95 11.06 3.26
N ALA A 15 4.06 11.00 1.94
CA ALA A 15 2.96 10.63 1.07
C ALA A 15 3.38 9.56 0.07
N SER A 16 2.41 8.80 -0.40
CA SER A 16 2.61 7.83 -1.47
C SER A 16 1.50 7.92 -2.52
N PHE A 17 1.85 7.53 -3.73
CA PHE A 17 0.93 7.40 -4.84
C PHE A 17 1.17 6.10 -5.58
N SER A 18 0.09 5.39 -5.93
CA SER A 18 0.15 4.06 -6.52
C SER A 18 -0.80 3.95 -7.70
N LEU A 19 -0.33 3.25 -8.75
CA LEU A 19 -1.10 2.96 -9.95
C LEU A 19 -1.11 1.46 -10.23
N PRO A 20 -2.24 0.86 -10.64
CA PRO A 20 -2.29 -0.52 -11.08
C PRO A 20 -1.60 -0.66 -12.44
N LEU A 21 -0.77 -1.68 -12.58
CA LEU A 21 -0.15 -2.09 -13.86
C LEU A 21 -0.82 -3.34 -14.43
N ILE A 22 -1.20 -4.29 -13.54
CA ILE A 22 -1.90 -5.52 -13.89
C ILE A 22 -3.05 -5.67 -12.90
N THR A 23 -4.26 -5.91 -13.43
CA THR A 23 -5.47 -6.16 -12.65
C THR A 23 -6.05 -7.51 -13.01
N LYS A 24 -6.71 -8.17 -12.07
CA LYS A 24 -7.25 -9.52 -12.26
C LYS A 24 -8.72 -9.61 -11.87
N ASP A 25 -9.07 -9.14 -10.68
CA ASP A 25 -10.42 -9.24 -10.13
C ASP A 25 -10.87 -7.86 -9.61
N PRO A 26 -11.69 -7.10 -10.38
CA PRO A 26 -12.12 -7.37 -11.75
C PRO A 26 -11.00 -7.15 -12.78
N GLU A 27 -11.12 -7.80 -13.93
CA GLU A 27 -10.32 -7.47 -15.12
C GLU A 27 -10.60 -6.02 -15.55
N TYR A 28 -9.60 -5.33 -16.14
CA TYR A 28 -9.72 -3.96 -16.63
C TYR A 28 -10.09 -2.95 -15.51
N LEU A 29 -9.69 -3.24 -14.26
CA LEU A 29 -9.79 -2.28 -13.18
C LEU A 29 -8.77 -1.17 -13.39
N HIS A 30 -9.25 0.06 -13.47
CA HIS A 30 -8.44 1.27 -13.49
C HIS A 30 -8.55 1.96 -12.15
N GLY A 31 -7.59 2.83 -11.85
CA GLY A 31 -7.67 3.61 -10.63
C GLY A 31 -6.33 4.11 -10.15
N TYR A 32 -6.36 4.65 -8.95
CA TYR A 32 -5.18 5.10 -8.21
C TYR A 32 -5.43 4.98 -6.71
N ARG A 33 -4.34 4.94 -5.97
CA ARG A 33 -4.34 5.05 -4.51
C ARG A 33 -3.36 6.15 -4.10
N ALA A 34 -3.82 7.06 -3.25
CA ALA A 34 -2.98 8.06 -2.58
C ALA A 34 -3.01 7.79 -1.08
N ALA A 35 -1.89 7.96 -0.40
CA ALA A 35 -1.81 7.82 1.05
C ALA A 35 -0.89 8.87 1.66
N ILE A 36 -1.16 9.18 2.93
CA ILE A 36 -0.21 9.80 3.85
C ILE A 36 0.25 8.74 4.84
N TRP A 37 1.51 8.81 5.27
CA TRP A 37 2.04 7.85 6.22
C TRP A 37 2.78 8.54 7.37
N TYR A 38 2.80 7.85 8.51
CA TYR A 38 3.49 8.29 9.72
C TYR A 38 4.32 7.14 10.29
N GLN A 39 5.58 7.41 10.59
CA GLN A 39 6.55 6.47 11.16
C GLN A 39 7.00 6.94 12.55
N PRO A 40 6.55 6.27 13.64
CA PRO A 40 7.05 6.54 14.98
C PRO A 40 8.50 6.09 15.15
N ASP A 41 9.34 6.87 15.86
CA ASP A 41 10.72 6.51 16.18
C ASP A 41 10.84 5.17 16.94
N SER A 42 9.88 4.90 17.83
CA SER A 42 9.84 3.67 18.63
C SER A 42 9.64 2.40 17.80
N LEU A 43 9.25 2.53 16.53
CA LEU A 43 8.99 1.43 15.60
C LEU A 43 10.04 1.34 14.49
N ILE A 44 11.24 1.84 14.75
CA ILE A 44 12.40 1.75 13.87
C ILE A 44 13.45 0.87 14.56
N TRP A 45 13.68 -0.30 13.98
CA TRP A 45 14.79 -1.19 14.35
C TRP A 45 15.78 -1.25 13.20
N GLN A 46 16.96 -1.80 13.43
CA GLN A 46 18.09 -1.80 12.48
C GLN A 46 17.68 -2.07 11.02
N HIS A 47 16.87 -3.08 10.77
CA HIS A 47 16.43 -3.45 9.43
C HIS A 47 14.91 -3.39 9.24
N LEU A 48 14.14 -3.41 10.33
CA LEU A 48 12.68 -3.43 10.31
C LEU A 48 12.13 -2.08 10.71
N HIS A 49 11.38 -1.47 9.82
CA HIS A 49 10.63 -0.24 10.06
C HIS A 49 9.14 -0.53 9.99
N ILE A 50 8.39 -0.07 10.97
CA ILE A 50 6.92 -0.15 10.95
C ILE A 50 6.38 1.27 10.92
N TYR A 51 5.54 1.54 9.95
CA TYR A 51 4.84 2.80 9.81
C TYR A 51 3.37 2.57 9.49
N PHE A 52 2.56 3.59 9.64
CA PHE A 52 1.11 3.52 9.40
C PHE A 52 0.76 4.40 8.23
N ASP A 53 -0.05 3.91 7.31
CA ASP A 53 -0.63 4.74 6.27
C ASP A 53 -2.15 4.90 6.43
N ALA A 54 -2.63 6.06 6.03
CA ALA A 54 -4.04 6.34 5.81
C ALA A 54 -4.21 6.67 4.33
N SER A 55 -5.07 5.94 3.64
CA SER A 55 -5.14 6.00 2.18
C SER A 55 -6.56 6.14 1.64
N PHE A 56 -6.62 6.71 0.45
CA PHE A 56 -7.78 6.79 -0.41
C PHE A 56 -7.45 6.15 -1.75
N GLY A 57 -8.28 5.19 -2.17
CA GLY A 57 -8.25 4.59 -3.50
C GLY A 57 -9.53 4.90 -4.27
N HIS A 58 -9.39 5.31 -5.51
CA HIS A 58 -10.50 5.44 -6.44
C HIS A 58 -10.30 4.45 -7.58
N TRP A 59 -11.27 3.54 -7.72
CA TRP A 59 -11.23 2.43 -8.66
C TRP A 59 -12.43 2.48 -9.58
N TRP A 60 -12.25 2.19 -10.87
CA TRP A 60 -13.32 2.13 -11.84
C TRP A 60 -13.07 1.07 -12.90
N VAL A 61 -14.17 0.62 -13.53
CA VAL A 61 -14.16 -0.27 -14.69
C VAL A 61 -14.81 0.42 -15.88
N THR A 62 -14.38 0.06 -17.08
CA THR A 62 -14.91 0.62 -18.33
C THR A 62 -16.02 -0.22 -18.94
N ASN A 63 -16.28 -1.41 -18.38
CA ASN A 63 -17.33 -2.31 -18.81
C ASN A 63 -18.73 -1.70 -18.66
N ASP A 64 -19.68 -2.18 -19.44
CA ASP A 64 -21.09 -1.77 -19.30
C ASP A 64 -21.76 -2.49 -18.13
N THR A 65 -21.58 -1.96 -16.96
CA THR A 65 -22.08 -2.47 -15.68
C THR A 65 -22.66 -1.32 -14.86
N PRO A 66 -23.70 -1.53 -14.01
CA PRO A 66 -24.21 -0.53 -13.11
C PRO A 66 -23.21 -0.16 -11.98
N ASN A 67 -22.26 -1.04 -11.68
CA ASN A 67 -21.30 -0.87 -10.57
C ASN A 67 -19.92 -0.45 -11.10
N LYS A 68 -19.82 0.76 -11.68
CA LYS A 68 -18.61 1.22 -12.38
C LYS A 68 -17.53 1.76 -11.45
N ASN A 69 -17.87 2.26 -10.28
CA ASN A 69 -16.94 3.01 -9.41
C ASN A 69 -16.96 2.49 -7.98
N LEU A 70 -15.79 2.51 -7.35
CA LEU A 70 -15.61 2.18 -5.95
C LEU A 70 -14.52 3.07 -5.32
N ASN A 71 -14.87 3.74 -4.22
CA ASN A 71 -13.89 4.40 -3.37
C ASN A 71 -13.56 3.51 -2.17
N ILE A 72 -12.28 3.42 -1.83
CA ILE A 72 -11.78 2.65 -0.71
C ILE A 72 -10.95 3.57 0.19
N TYR A 73 -11.29 3.59 1.47
CA TYR A 73 -10.56 4.29 2.51
C TYR A 73 -9.92 3.25 3.41
N SER A 74 -8.61 3.33 3.64
CA SER A 74 -7.90 2.30 4.40
C SER A 74 -6.95 2.91 5.41
N VAL A 75 -6.72 2.17 6.52
CA VAL A 75 -5.64 2.42 7.48
C VAL A 75 -4.86 1.13 7.63
N SER A 76 -3.54 1.20 7.47
CA SER A 76 -2.71 0.00 7.40
C SER A 76 -1.38 0.18 8.12
N PRO A 77 -0.96 -0.75 9.00
CA PRO A 77 0.43 -0.88 9.39
C PRO A 77 1.23 -1.46 8.22
N ILE A 78 2.36 -0.86 7.91
CA ILE A 78 3.30 -1.33 6.89
C ILE A 78 4.56 -1.81 7.59
N PHE A 79 4.91 -3.08 7.37
CA PHE A 79 6.14 -3.69 7.84
C PHE A 79 7.15 -3.67 6.69
N ARG A 80 8.21 -2.86 6.81
CA ARG A 80 9.27 -2.74 5.80
C ARG A 80 10.58 -3.28 6.34
N TYR A 81 11.13 -4.27 5.66
CA TYR A 81 12.44 -4.83 5.98
C TYR A 81 13.48 -4.43 4.93
N TYR A 82 14.54 -3.74 5.36
CA TYR A 82 15.65 -3.34 4.51
C TYR A 82 16.73 -4.44 4.50
N PHE A 83 17.09 -4.92 3.32
CA PHE A 83 18.16 -5.93 3.16
C PHE A 83 19.54 -5.33 3.46
N THR A 84 19.71 -4.08 3.08
CA THR A 84 20.90 -3.28 3.39
C THR A 84 20.47 -1.82 3.52
N GLN A 85 21.24 -1.07 4.29
CA GLN A 85 21.01 0.35 4.48
C GLN A 85 22.23 1.09 3.95
N ASN A 86 22.12 1.64 2.74
CA ASN A 86 23.17 2.38 2.05
C ASN A 86 22.67 3.81 1.78
N ARG A 87 23.57 4.79 1.81
CA ARG A 87 23.23 6.19 1.53
C ARG A 87 22.69 6.44 0.13
N SER A 88 22.99 5.58 -0.84
CA SER A 88 22.57 5.77 -2.23
C SER A 88 21.28 5.01 -2.56
N VAL A 89 21.24 3.72 -2.20
CA VAL A 89 20.11 2.83 -2.52
C VAL A 89 19.94 1.81 -1.40
N SER A 90 18.74 1.68 -0.87
CA SER A 90 18.39 0.73 0.18
C SER A 90 17.22 -0.15 -0.27
N PRO A 91 17.49 -1.36 -0.79
CA PRO A 91 16.44 -2.28 -1.21
C PRO A 91 15.67 -2.83 -0.01
N PHE A 92 14.36 -3.03 -0.20
CA PHE A 92 13.46 -3.51 0.83
C PHE A 92 12.38 -4.46 0.30
N ILE A 93 11.80 -5.21 1.22
CA ILE A 93 10.50 -5.86 1.07
C ILE A 93 9.53 -5.22 2.06
N ASN A 94 8.27 -5.09 1.71
CA ASN A 94 7.22 -4.66 2.62
C ASN A 94 6.00 -5.60 2.57
N ALA A 95 5.32 -5.69 3.71
CA ALA A 95 4.06 -6.41 3.85
C ALA A 95 3.10 -5.58 4.70
N SER A 96 1.80 -5.74 4.47
CA SER A 96 0.76 -5.02 5.20
C SER A 96 -0.52 -5.82 5.24
N ILE A 97 -1.24 -5.70 6.36
CA ILE A 97 -2.65 -6.08 6.49
C ILE A 97 -3.36 -4.90 7.14
N GLY A 98 -4.25 -4.24 6.38
CA GLY A 98 -4.98 -3.05 6.80
C GLY A 98 -6.48 -3.28 6.90
N LEU A 99 -7.16 -2.28 7.44
CA LEU A 99 -8.61 -2.21 7.52
C LEU A 99 -9.12 -1.20 6.49
N SER A 100 -10.18 -1.56 5.76
CA SER A 100 -10.73 -0.74 4.69
C SER A 100 -12.23 -0.57 4.80
N TYR A 101 -12.69 0.64 4.47
CA TYR A 101 -14.09 0.95 4.21
C TYR A 101 -14.31 1.17 2.71
N LEU A 102 -15.31 0.50 2.17
CA LEU A 102 -15.71 0.57 0.76
C LEU A 102 -16.98 1.40 0.61
N SER A 103 -16.98 2.37 -0.31
CA SER A 103 -18.17 3.20 -0.60
C SER A 103 -19.33 2.39 -1.17
N ASN A 104 -19.05 1.29 -1.86
CA ASN A 104 -19.99 0.33 -2.41
C ASN A 104 -19.56 -1.10 -2.09
N THR A 105 -20.53 -2.02 -2.02
CA THR A 105 -20.23 -3.45 -1.82
C THR A 105 -19.99 -4.20 -3.13
N ARG A 106 -20.01 -3.49 -4.26
CA ARG A 106 -19.79 -4.07 -5.59
C ARG A 106 -18.96 -3.16 -6.47
N ILE A 107 -18.15 -3.79 -7.32
CA ILE A 107 -17.52 -3.17 -8.47
C ILE A 107 -17.51 -4.20 -9.59
N ASP A 108 -18.01 -3.83 -10.78
CA ASP A 108 -18.27 -4.75 -11.88
C ASP A 108 -19.12 -5.96 -11.43
N HIS A 109 -18.65 -7.15 -11.64
CA HIS A 109 -19.28 -8.42 -11.19
C HIS A 109 -18.82 -8.83 -9.79
N GLN A 110 -17.80 -8.19 -9.22
CA GLN A 110 -17.27 -8.50 -7.90
C GLN A 110 -18.25 -8.03 -6.82
N ASN A 111 -18.67 -8.97 -5.97
CA ASN A 111 -19.53 -8.70 -4.83
C ASN A 111 -18.78 -8.97 -3.53
N LEU A 112 -18.37 -7.89 -2.85
CA LEU A 112 -17.63 -7.94 -1.60
C LEU A 112 -18.51 -8.20 -0.37
N GLY A 113 -19.84 -8.11 -0.53
CA GLY A 113 -20.83 -8.50 0.47
C GLY A 113 -21.06 -7.48 1.58
N MET A 114 -20.08 -6.67 1.92
CA MET A 114 -20.15 -5.68 2.99
C MET A 114 -19.21 -4.49 2.69
N HIS A 115 -19.41 -3.37 3.40
CA HIS A 115 -18.57 -2.18 3.25
C HIS A 115 -17.20 -2.27 3.94
N PHE A 116 -16.94 -3.35 4.65
CA PHE A 116 -15.66 -3.62 5.29
C PHE A 116 -14.85 -4.63 4.48
N ALA A 117 -13.54 -4.38 4.37
CA ALA A 117 -12.57 -5.33 3.83
C ALA A 117 -11.22 -5.23 4.56
N PHE A 118 -10.47 -6.30 4.58
CA PHE A 118 -9.04 -6.28 4.81
C PHE A 118 -8.34 -5.84 3.53
N GLN A 119 -7.27 -5.08 3.68
CA GLN A 119 -6.33 -4.73 2.61
C GLN A 119 -5.03 -5.45 2.84
N ASP A 120 -4.71 -6.43 2.02
CA ASP A 120 -3.45 -7.14 2.07
C ASP A 120 -2.51 -6.58 1.00
N GLN A 121 -1.26 -6.34 1.36
CA GLN A 121 -0.24 -5.84 0.42
C GLN A 121 1.09 -6.55 0.67
N LEU A 122 1.76 -6.92 -0.42
CA LEU A 122 3.12 -7.42 -0.43
C LEU A 122 3.89 -6.71 -1.53
N GLY A 123 5.08 -6.19 -1.23
CA GLY A 123 5.85 -5.43 -2.20
C GLY A 123 7.36 -5.55 -2.03
N VAL A 124 8.07 -5.19 -3.09
CA VAL A 124 9.52 -5.08 -3.12
C VAL A 124 9.91 -3.75 -3.75
N GLY A 125 10.97 -3.13 -3.27
CA GLY A 125 11.38 -1.83 -3.79
C GLY A 125 12.73 -1.38 -3.28
N ALA A 126 13.02 -0.12 -3.51
CA ALA A 126 14.21 0.53 -2.99
C ALA A 126 13.93 1.98 -2.61
N THR A 127 14.63 2.45 -1.59
CA THR A 127 14.68 3.85 -1.18
C THR A 127 15.97 4.46 -1.71
N PHE A 128 15.92 5.70 -2.16
CA PHE A 128 16.99 6.36 -2.90
C PHE A 128 17.44 7.67 -2.25
N GLY A 129 18.70 8.01 -2.52
CA GLY A 129 19.33 9.28 -2.17
C GLY A 129 19.89 9.32 -0.76
N ALA A 130 20.74 10.31 -0.49
CA ALA A 130 21.45 10.44 0.78
C ALA A 130 20.52 10.63 2.00
N LYS A 131 19.36 11.22 1.79
CA LYS A 131 18.32 11.40 2.83
C LYS A 131 17.33 10.23 2.90
N GLN A 132 17.41 9.27 1.99
CA GLN A 132 16.47 8.14 1.88
C GLN A 132 14.98 8.59 1.85
N ALA A 133 14.72 9.74 1.24
CA ALA A 133 13.38 10.35 1.24
C ALA A 133 12.47 9.85 0.12
N PHE A 134 13.03 9.30 -0.95
CA PHE A 134 12.27 8.84 -2.11
C PHE A 134 12.34 7.32 -2.24
N SER A 135 11.20 6.66 -2.43
CA SER A 135 11.12 5.22 -2.68
C SER A 135 10.30 4.91 -3.92
N LEU A 136 10.71 3.87 -4.63
CA LEU A 136 9.93 3.21 -5.67
C LEU A 136 9.77 1.73 -5.34
N SER A 137 8.57 1.21 -5.56
CA SER A 137 8.29 -0.21 -5.34
C SER A 137 7.26 -0.77 -6.30
N LEU A 138 7.28 -2.08 -6.43
CA LEU A 138 6.24 -2.89 -7.04
C LEU A 138 5.54 -3.68 -5.94
N SER A 139 4.22 -3.77 -5.99
CA SER A 139 3.44 -4.53 -5.01
C SER A 139 2.25 -5.25 -5.63
N ALA A 140 1.84 -6.34 -4.99
CA ALA A 140 0.52 -6.93 -5.16
C ALA A 140 -0.40 -6.42 -4.05
N MET A 141 -1.69 -6.24 -4.35
CA MET A 141 -2.71 -5.78 -3.41
C MET A 141 -3.98 -6.60 -3.55
N HIS A 142 -4.58 -6.93 -2.42
CA HIS A 142 -5.83 -7.66 -2.36
C HIS A 142 -6.77 -7.03 -1.33
N TYR A 143 -8.06 -6.94 -1.68
CA TYR A 143 -9.12 -6.53 -0.75
C TYR A 143 -10.12 -7.66 -0.62
N SER A 144 -10.41 -8.11 0.60
CA SER A 144 -11.41 -9.13 0.88
C SER A 144 -12.04 -8.94 2.25
N ASN A 145 -13.24 -9.44 2.45
CA ASN A 145 -13.88 -9.38 3.76
C ASN A 145 -13.45 -10.51 4.72
N GLY A 146 -12.42 -11.32 4.36
CA GLY A 146 -11.92 -12.40 5.19
C GLY A 146 -12.96 -13.50 5.49
N SER A 147 -13.95 -13.66 4.60
CA SER A 147 -15.08 -14.59 4.78
C SER A 147 -16.04 -14.23 5.95
N LEU A 148 -15.99 -13.00 6.45
CA LEU A 148 -16.97 -12.49 7.43
C LEU A 148 -18.39 -12.42 6.84
N CYS A 149 -18.52 -12.38 5.50
CA CYS A 149 -19.76 -12.48 4.76
C CYS A 149 -19.66 -13.60 3.71
N LYS A 150 -20.79 -14.26 3.42
CA LYS A 150 -20.85 -15.34 2.40
C LYS A 150 -20.43 -14.87 0.99
N LYS A 151 -20.65 -13.58 0.67
CA LYS A 151 -20.21 -12.95 -0.57
C LYS A 151 -18.85 -12.30 -0.32
N ASN A 152 -17.82 -12.83 -0.94
CA ASN A 152 -16.43 -12.39 -0.76
C ASN A 152 -15.65 -12.61 -2.07
N ALA A 153 -16.08 -11.95 -3.15
CA ALA A 153 -15.40 -12.08 -4.44
C ALA A 153 -13.99 -11.45 -4.41
N GLY A 154 -13.80 -10.43 -3.58
CA GLY A 154 -12.52 -9.72 -3.44
C GLY A 154 -12.19 -8.80 -4.62
N ILE A 155 -11.12 -8.02 -4.45
CA ILE A 155 -10.46 -7.24 -5.52
C ILE A 155 -9.00 -7.61 -5.49
N THR A 156 -8.46 -8.03 -6.64
CA THR A 156 -7.06 -8.46 -6.75
C THR A 156 -6.33 -7.62 -7.79
N ILE A 157 -5.26 -6.97 -7.38
CA ILE A 157 -4.36 -6.20 -8.23
C ILE A 157 -2.97 -6.83 -8.11
N PRO A 158 -2.61 -7.76 -9.03
CA PRO A 158 -1.36 -8.51 -8.95
C PRO A 158 -0.11 -7.66 -9.06
N LEU A 159 -0.20 -6.50 -9.71
CA LEU A 159 0.94 -5.61 -9.87
C LEU A 159 0.53 -4.15 -9.84
N MET A 160 1.12 -3.41 -8.90
CA MET A 160 1.06 -1.95 -8.78
C MET A 160 2.47 -1.37 -8.78
N ILE A 161 2.62 -0.17 -9.32
CA ILE A 161 3.79 0.67 -9.09
C ILE A 161 3.47 1.71 -8.01
N ASN A 162 4.40 1.91 -7.07
CA ASN A 162 4.23 2.85 -5.97
C ASN A 162 5.43 3.80 -5.93
N ALA A 163 5.16 5.08 -5.77
CA ALA A 163 6.14 6.12 -5.47
C ALA A 163 5.83 6.72 -4.10
N GLU A 164 6.85 6.86 -3.27
CA GLU A 164 6.72 7.44 -1.92
C GLU A 164 7.74 8.56 -1.72
N TYR A 165 7.35 9.57 -0.96
CA TYR A 165 8.22 10.66 -0.56
C TYR A 165 8.02 11.00 0.92
N GLY A 166 9.13 11.02 1.67
CA GLY A 166 9.18 11.45 3.06
C GLY A 166 9.48 12.94 3.15
N PHE A 167 8.65 13.66 3.90
CA PHE A 167 8.85 15.07 4.17
C PHE A 167 9.90 15.25 5.27
N ALA A 168 10.82 16.19 5.09
CA ALA A 168 11.89 16.49 6.04
C ALA A 168 11.39 17.42 7.15
#